data_f6e218f751d65305da03c5d18088c61a
#
_entry.id   f6e218f751d65305da03c5d18088c61a
#
_cell.length_a   1.000
_cell.length_b   1.000
_cell.length_c   1.000
_cell.angle_alpha   90.00
_cell.angle_beta   90.00
_cell.angle_gamma   90.00
#
_symmetry.space_group_name_H-M   'P 1'
#
loop_
_entity.id
_entity.type
_entity.pdbx_description
1 polymer ?
#
loop_
_entity_poly.entity_id
_entity_poly.type
_entity_poly.pdbx_seq_one_letter_code
_entity_poly.pdbx_strand_id
1 'polypeptide(L)'
;DKLYVSDLENLRDGKLNVRNNVLERIEAVKATGYADEVIIEDYLGQKIDDIQKYDVDIFAIGSDWIGKFDYLNEYCKVVYLPRTEGISSTMLREQTEEVFRIGIVGSGRIAKRFVPESKFVYSANISAVYDPNKDNAKVFGEKFDIKVFFDNYEDFLKEVDAVYVASPHLTHYEYTKRALYAGKHVLCEIPFMLSAEQAPE
;
A
#
# COMPACT_ATOMS: atom_id res chain seq x y z
N ASP A 1 -21.77 -20.67 -9.26
CA ASP A 1 -20.62 -19.85 -9.60
C ASP A 1 -19.55 -19.97 -8.50
N LYS A 2 -18.31 -20.23 -8.89
CA LYS A 2 -17.17 -20.40 -7.98
C LYS A 2 -16.24 -19.21 -8.08
N LEU A 3 -15.78 -18.70 -6.96
CA LEU A 3 -14.86 -17.56 -6.87
C LEU A 3 -13.56 -17.96 -6.20
N TYR A 4 -12.43 -17.56 -6.80
CA TYR A 4 -11.10 -17.79 -6.26
C TYR A 4 -10.64 -16.66 -5.34
N VAL A 5 -10.00 -17.03 -4.23
CA VAL A 5 -9.40 -16.09 -3.29
C VAL A 5 -7.99 -16.58 -2.95
N SER A 6 -6.95 -15.89 -3.43
CA SER A 6 -5.56 -16.27 -3.24
C SER A 6 -4.74 -15.19 -2.57
N ASP A 7 -4.00 -15.55 -1.52
CA ASP A 7 -2.97 -14.70 -0.90
C ASP A 7 -1.59 -14.96 -1.50
N LEU A 8 -1.33 -16.18 -2.00
CA LEU A 8 -0.04 -16.55 -2.58
C LEU A 8 0.26 -15.81 -3.89
N GLU A 9 -0.73 -15.63 -4.76
CA GLU A 9 -0.55 -14.85 -5.98
C GLU A 9 -0.29 -13.37 -5.65
N ASN A 10 -0.98 -12.81 -4.68
CA ASN A 10 -0.76 -11.44 -4.23
C ASN A 10 0.66 -11.24 -3.68
N LEU A 11 1.18 -12.18 -2.90
CA LEU A 11 2.56 -12.15 -2.39
C LEU A 11 3.58 -12.22 -3.54
N ARG A 12 3.36 -13.10 -4.52
CA ARG A 12 4.26 -13.26 -5.68
C ARG A 12 4.29 -12.03 -6.58
N ASP A 13 3.16 -11.38 -6.77
CA ASP A 13 3.03 -10.17 -7.58
C ASP A 13 3.46 -8.89 -6.85
N GLY A 14 4.02 -9.03 -5.64
CA GLY A 14 4.45 -7.91 -4.82
C GLY A 14 3.28 -7.09 -4.23
N LYS A 15 2.07 -7.61 -4.30
CA LYS A 15 0.87 -6.99 -3.71
C LYS A 15 0.74 -7.39 -2.24
N LEU A 16 1.67 -6.93 -1.41
CA LEU A 16 1.64 -7.18 0.05
C LEU A 16 0.47 -6.49 0.77
N ASN A 17 -0.32 -5.69 0.06
CA ASN A 17 -1.36 -4.81 0.60
C ASN A 17 -2.74 -5.45 0.58
N VAL A 18 -2.86 -6.63 1.12
CA VAL A 18 -4.19 -7.19 1.34
C VAL A 18 -4.75 -6.58 2.63
N ARG A 19 -5.73 -5.67 2.50
CA ARG A 19 -6.42 -5.04 3.64
C ARG A 19 -7.06 -6.10 4.55
N ASN A 20 -7.80 -7.00 3.94
CA ASN A 20 -8.53 -8.05 4.61
C ASN A 20 -7.77 -9.38 4.46
N ASN A 21 -7.63 -10.12 5.54
CA ASN A 21 -7.04 -11.47 5.48
C ASN A 21 -7.92 -12.41 4.62
N VAL A 22 -7.42 -13.58 4.29
CA VAL A 22 -8.12 -14.53 3.41
C VAL A 22 -9.51 -14.91 3.94
N LEU A 23 -9.67 -15.08 5.26
CA LEU A 23 -10.95 -15.45 5.87
C LEU A 23 -11.98 -14.32 5.75
N GLU A 24 -11.56 -13.09 6.02
CA GLU A 24 -12.42 -11.91 5.87
C GLU A 24 -12.87 -11.72 4.42
N ARG A 25 -11.98 -11.97 3.44
CA ARG A 25 -12.34 -11.91 2.02
C ARG A 25 -13.33 -13.01 1.62
N ILE A 26 -13.15 -14.24 2.12
CA ILE A 26 -14.09 -15.34 1.90
C ILE A 26 -15.47 -14.96 2.43
N GLU A 27 -15.55 -14.48 3.65
CA GLU A 27 -16.83 -14.08 4.27
C GLU A 27 -17.47 -12.90 3.52
N ALA A 28 -16.69 -11.91 3.10
CA ALA A 28 -17.20 -10.80 2.30
C ALA A 28 -17.78 -11.26 0.97
N VAL A 29 -17.12 -12.19 0.28
CA VAL A 29 -17.62 -12.76 -0.97
C VAL A 29 -18.89 -13.56 -0.75
N LYS A 30 -18.93 -14.43 0.27
CA LYS A 30 -20.13 -15.21 0.62
C LYS A 30 -21.31 -14.29 0.95
N ALA A 31 -21.07 -13.20 1.67
CA ALA A 31 -22.08 -12.23 2.05
C ALA A 31 -22.75 -11.53 0.85
N THR A 32 -22.11 -11.49 -0.33
CA THR A 32 -22.72 -10.93 -1.53
C THR A 32 -23.86 -11.79 -2.08
N GLY A 33 -23.87 -13.07 -1.79
CA GLY A 33 -24.83 -14.04 -2.34
C GLY A 33 -24.69 -14.30 -3.83
N TYR A 34 -23.63 -13.81 -4.48
CA TYR A 34 -23.41 -14.03 -5.93
C TYR A 34 -22.64 -15.30 -6.26
N ALA A 35 -21.96 -15.90 -5.28
CA ALA A 35 -21.19 -17.11 -5.45
C ALA A 35 -21.83 -18.26 -4.66
N ASP A 36 -22.11 -19.37 -5.33
CA ASP A 36 -22.62 -20.59 -4.71
C ASP A 36 -21.52 -21.29 -3.89
N GLU A 37 -20.28 -21.21 -4.38
CA GLU A 37 -19.13 -21.80 -3.71
C GLU A 37 -17.90 -20.87 -3.83
N VAL A 38 -17.11 -20.78 -2.75
CA VAL A 38 -15.85 -20.02 -2.71
C VAL A 38 -14.71 -20.99 -2.53
N ILE A 39 -13.74 -20.97 -3.45
CA ILE A 39 -12.58 -21.84 -3.46
C ILE A 39 -11.33 -21.04 -3.12
N ILE A 40 -10.47 -21.57 -2.25
CA ILE A 40 -9.16 -21.01 -1.97
C ILE A 40 -8.19 -21.53 -3.03
N GLU A 41 -7.41 -20.63 -3.62
CA GLU A 41 -6.30 -20.99 -4.51
C GLU A 41 -5.02 -21.12 -3.71
N ASP A 42 -4.53 -22.35 -3.53
CA ASP A 42 -3.41 -22.68 -2.66
C ASP A 42 -2.10 -22.89 -3.43
N TYR A 43 -2.18 -23.18 -4.75
CA TYR A 43 -1.00 -23.49 -5.55
C TYR A 43 -1.13 -23.04 -7.02
N LEU A 44 0.02 -22.87 -7.67
CA LEU A 44 0.09 -22.53 -9.08
C LEU A 44 -0.41 -23.68 -9.95
N GLY A 45 -1.30 -23.38 -10.91
CA GLY A 45 -1.90 -24.40 -11.81
C GLY A 45 -3.19 -25.00 -11.28
N GLN A 46 -3.59 -24.72 -10.04
CA GLN A 46 -4.85 -25.23 -9.45
C GLN A 46 -6.07 -24.96 -10.33
N LYS A 47 -6.06 -23.88 -11.11
CA LYS A 47 -7.17 -23.56 -12.02
C LYS A 47 -7.52 -24.69 -12.98
N ILE A 48 -6.53 -25.41 -13.51
CA ILE A 48 -6.76 -26.57 -14.40
C ILE A 48 -7.42 -27.70 -13.62
N ASP A 49 -6.86 -28.03 -12.44
CA ASP A 49 -7.38 -29.10 -11.59
C ASP A 49 -8.81 -28.83 -11.16
N ASP A 50 -9.11 -27.57 -10.79
CA ASP A 50 -10.45 -27.17 -10.39
C ASP A 50 -11.43 -27.14 -11.55
N ILE A 51 -11.03 -26.66 -12.73
CA ILE A 51 -11.87 -26.71 -13.94
C ILE A 51 -12.29 -28.14 -14.24
N GLN A 52 -11.37 -29.09 -14.19
CA GLN A 52 -11.67 -30.49 -14.43
C GLN A 52 -12.48 -31.14 -13.30
N LYS A 53 -12.11 -30.85 -12.04
CA LYS A 53 -12.78 -31.41 -10.85
C LYS A 53 -14.22 -31.00 -10.72
N TYR A 54 -14.52 -29.74 -11.08
CA TYR A 54 -15.86 -29.16 -10.91
C TYR A 54 -16.63 -29.03 -12.22
N ASP A 55 -16.11 -29.59 -13.32
CA ASP A 55 -16.72 -29.57 -14.64
C ASP A 55 -17.14 -28.14 -15.07
N VAL A 56 -16.17 -27.22 -15.05
CA VAL A 56 -16.41 -25.80 -15.29
C VAL A 56 -16.56 -25.51 -16.77
N ASP A 57 -17.69 -24.99 -17.19
CA ASP A 57 -17.96 -24.58 -18.57
C ASP A 57 -17.27 -23.26 -18.95
N ILE A 58 -17.27 -22.30 -18.04
CA ILE A 58 -16.80 -20.95 -18.32
C ILE A 58 -15.85 -20.47 -17.20
N PHE A 59 -14.63 -20.07 -17.59
CA PHE A 59 -13.71 -19.31 -16.74
C PHE A 59 -13.80 -17.83 -17.12
N ALA A 60 -14.34 -17.01 -16.21
CA ALA A 60 -14.49 -15.57 -16.40
C ALA A 60 -13.45 -14.79 -15.61
N ILE A 61 -12.79 -13.82 -16.24
CA ILE A 61 -11.77 -12.97 -15.60
C ILE A 61 -11.80 -11.56 -16.21
N GLY A 62 -11.26 -10.56 -15.49
CA GLY A 62 -11.19 -9.18 -15.97
C GLY A 62 -10.31 -9.02 -17.23
N SER A 63 -10.65 -8.04 -18.08
CA SER A 63 -9.93 -7.75 -19.32
C SER A 63 -8.47 -7.36 -19.15
N ASP A 64 -8.06 -6.96 -17.95
CA ASP A 64 -6.64 -6.67 -17.63
C ASP A 64 -5.72 -7.90 -17.80
N TRP A 65 -6.33 -9.09 -17.90
CA TRP A 65 -5.67 -10.39 -18.04
C TRP A 65 -5.79 -11.01 -19.45
N ILE A 66 -6.24 -10.25 -20.43
CA ILE A 66 -6.39 -10.74 -21.83
C ILE A 66 -5.12 -11.46 -22.28
N GLY A 67 -5.30 -12.66 -22.78
CA GLY A 67 -4.25 -13.53 -23.31
C GLY A 67 -3.48 -14.35 -22.26
N LYS A 68 -3.50 -13.97 -20.98
CA LYS A 68 -2.73 -14.67 -19.94
C LYS A 68 -3.34 -16.02 -19.53
N PHE A 69 -4.62 -16.21 -19.75
CA PHE A 69 -5.36 -17.42 -19.40
C PHE A 69 -5.89 -18.19 -20.63
N ASP A 70 -5.42 -17.85 -21.82
CA ASP A 70 -5.84 -18.52 -23.07
C ASP A 70 -5.53 -20.02 -23.08
N TYR A 71 -4.53 -20.45 -22.31
CA TYR A 71 -4.19 -21.87 -22.15
C TYR A 71 -5.33 -22.69 -21.51
N LEU A 72 -6.25 -22.04 -20.79
CA LEU A 72 -7.43 -22.71 -20.23
C LEU A 72 -8.52 -23.04 -21.26
N ASN A 73 -8.43 -22.48 -22.49
CA ASN A 73 -9.38 -22.81 -23.55
C ASN A 73 -9.33 -24.28 -24.00
N GLU A 74 -8.30 -25.05 -23.60
CA GLU A 74 -8.26 -26.49 -23.79
C GLU A 74 -9.23 -27.24 -22.86
N TYR A 75 -9.64 -26.60 -21.76
CA TYR A 75 -10.45 -27.25 -20.71
C TYR A 75 -11.84 -26.62 -20.55
N CYS A 76 -11.99 -25.32 -20.77
CA CYS A 76 -13.26 -24.60 -20.64
C CYS A 76 -13.26 -23.35 -21.53
N LYS A 77 -14.41 -22.68 -21.66
CA LYS A 77 -14.49 -21.40 -22.37
C LYS A 77 -13.91 -20.27 -21.49
N VAL A 78 -12.86 -19.59 -21.97
CA VAL A 78 -12.33 -18.39 -21.30
C VAL A 78 -13.07 -17.15 -21.78
N VAL A 79 -13.56 -16.34 -20.83
CA VAL A 79 -14.27 -15.10 -21.10
C VAL A 79 -13.58 -13.94 -20.35
N TYR A 80 -13.13 -12.94 -21.09
CA TYR A 80 -12.55 -11.72 -20.54
C TYR A 80 -13.64 -10.66 -20.40
N LEU A 81 -13.97 -10.32 -19.17
CA LEU A 81 -15.02 -9.35 -18.86
C LEU A 81 -14.49 -7.93 -19.02
N PRO A 82 -15.22 -7.03 -19.71
CA PRO A 82 -14.80 -5.64 -19.81
C PRO A 82 -14.72 -5.00 -18.43
N ARG A 83 -13.77 -4.08 -18.25
CA ARG A 83 -13.65 -3.31 -17.02
C ARG A 83 -14.84 -2.37 -16.86
N THR A 84 -15.42 -2.31 -15.68
CA THR A 84 -16.45 -1.33 -15.37
C THR A 84 -15.81 0.07 -15.36
N GLU A 85 -16.24 0.95 -16.25
CA GLU A 85 -15.73 2.32 -16.32
C GLU A 85 -16.01 3.08 -15.01
N GLY A 86 -15.05 3.88 -14.58
CA GLY A 86 -15.17 4.71 -13.38
C GLY A 86 -15.05 3.97 -12.05
N ILE A 87 -14.78 2.66 -12.04
CA ILE A 87 -14.58 1.88 -10.81
C ILE A 87 -13.21 1.19 -10.84
N SER A 88 -12.35 1.55 -9.90
CA SER A 88 -11.13 0.81 -9.62
C SER A 88 -11.01 0.52 -8.13
N SER A 89 -10.33 -0.56 -7.76
CA SER A 89 -10.02 -0.84 -6.35
C SER A 89 -9.26 0.32 -5.69
N THR A 90 -8.46 1.05 -6.45
CA THR A 90 -7.75 2.26 -5.99
C THR A 90 -8.74 3.39 -5.71
N MET A 91 -9.67 3.69 -6.62
CA MET A 91 -10.70 4.72 -6.39
C MET A 91 -11.63 4.40 -5.22
N LEU A 92 -12.06 3.13 -5.08
CA LEU A 92 -12.87 2.70 -3.96
C LEU A 92 -12.12 2.84 -2.62
N ARG A 93 -10.82 2.61 -2.64
CA ARG A 93 -9.95 2.82 -1.48
C ARG A 93 -9.85 4.30 -1.10
N GLU A 94 -9.64 5.17 -2.07
CA GLU A 94 -9.56 6.63 -1.87
C GLU A 94 -10.87 7.24 -1.35
N GLN A 95 -12.01 6.63 -1.67
CA GLN A 95 -13.33 7.11 -1.24
C GLN A 95 -13.77 6.63 0.14
N THR A 96 -13.18 5.55 0.65
CA THR A 96 -13.69 4.87 1.88
C THR A 96 -12.81 5.02 3.10
N GLU A 97 -11.60 5.58 3.01
CA GLU A 97 -10.66 5.69 4.13
C GLU A 97 -9.90 7.01 4.16
N GLU A 98 -9.72 7.55 5.38
CA GLU A 98 -8.73 8.58 5.64
C GLU A 98 -7.32 7.99 5.37
N VAL A 99 -6.74 8.35 4.25
CA VAL A 99 -5.36 8.00 3.93
C VAL A 99 -4.45 8.90 4.76
N PHE A 100 -3.68 8.33 5.66
CA PHE A 100 -2.70 9.05 6.46
C PHE A 100 -1.63 9.68 5.56
N ARG A 101 -1.54 11.01 5.58
CA ARG A 101 -0.52 11.77 4.88
C ARG A 101 0.75 11.78 5.74
N ILE A 102 1.74 10.98 5.33
CA ILE A 102 3.02 10.87 6.03
C ILE A 102 4.03 11.80 5.37
N GLY A 103 4.66 12.65 6.16
CA GLY A 103 5.77 13.47 5.75
C GLY A 103 7.12 12.86 6.13
N ILE A 104 8.09 12.96 5.25
CA ILE A 104 9.46 12.51 5.49
C ILE A 104 10.31 13.67 6.01
N VAL A 105 10.96 13.50 7.16
CA VAL A 105 11.90 14.46 7.74
C VAL A 105 13.33 13.99 7.53
N GLY A 106 14.03 14.63 6.60
CA GLY A 106 15.37 14.25 6.15
C GLY A 106 15.37 13.37 4.91
N SER A 107 16.16 13.75 3.92
CA SER A 107 16.28 13.09 2.61
C SER A 107 17.44 12.08 2.53
N GLY A 108 17.88 11.57 3.69
CA GLY A 108 19.03 10.70 3.88
C GLY A 108 18.85 9.25 3.37
N ARG A 109 19.87 8.42 3.72
CA ARG A 109 19.92 7.01 3.30
C ARG A 109 18.71 6.20 3.79
N ILE A 110 18.30 6.39 5.04
CA ILE A 110 17.21 5.62 5.65
C ILE A 110 15.87 6.00 5.02
N ALA A 111 15.61 7.28 4.81
CA ALA A 111 14.42 7.74 4.10
C ALA A 111 14.32 7.15 2.67
N LYS A 112 15.46 7.03 1.97
CA LYS A 112 15.52 6.41 0.62
C LYS A 112 15.16 4.92 0.60
N ARG A 113 15.30 4.24 1.74
CA ARG A 113 14.87 2.86 1.92
C ARG A 113 13.40 2.78 2.34
N PHE A 114 12.98 3.62 3.27
CA PHE A 114 11.63 3.62 3.82
C PHE A 114 10.56 3.92 2.77
N VAL A 115 10.77 4.95 1.91
CA VAL A 115 9.75 5.38 0.94
C VAL A 115 9.32 4.29 -0.05
N PRO A 116 10.22 3.49 -0.66
CA PRO A 116 9.80 2.36 -1.48
C PRO A 116 9.02 1.29 -0.69
N GLU A 117 9.45 1.01 0.55
CA GLU A 117 8.83 0.01 1.41
C GLU A 117 7.44 0.45 1.90
N SER A 118 7.23 1.75 2.15
CA SER A 118 5.95 2.30 2.57
C SER A 118 4.84 2.17 1.52
N LYS A 119 5.19 2.03 0.24
CA LYS A 119 4.22 1.79 -0.85
C LYS A 119 3.43 0.48 -0.68
N PHE A 120 3.94 -0.43 0.14
CA PHE A 120 3.27 -1.68 0.48
C PHE A 120 2.32 -1.54 1.69
N VAL A 121 2.23 -0.38 2.33
CA VAL A 121 1.31 -0.13 3.44
C VAL A 121 0.06 0.56 2.92
N TYR A 122 -1.09 -0.08 3.12
CA TYR A 122 -2.35 0.29 2.50
C TYR A 122 -2.85 1.70 2.82
N SER A 123 -2.83 2.12 4.08
CA SER A 123 -3.39 3.39 4.55
C SER A 123 -2.36 4.51 4.69
N ALA A 124 -1.14 4.32 4.17
CA ALA A 124 -0.06 5.28 4.27
C ALA A 124 0.31 5.88 2.90
N ASN A 125 0.25 7.19 2.79
CA ASN A 125 0.71 7.92 1.61
C ASN A 125 1.84 8.86 2.00
N ILE A 126 2.99 8.74 1.35
CA ILE A 126 4.07 9.72 1.49
C ILE A 126 3.72 10.95 0.67
N SER A 127 3.23 12.00 1.35
CA SER A 127 2.67 13.20 0.72
C SER A 127 3.68 14.34 0.59
N ALA A 128 4.65 14.43 1.50
CA ALA A 128 5.61 15.53 1.55
C ALA A 128 6.99 15.10 2.04
N VAL A 129 8.00 15.86 1.70
CA VAL A 129 9.35 15.73 2.23
C VAL A 129 9.87 17.07 2.74
N TYR A 130 10.53 17.05 3.88
CA TYR A 130 11.25 18.18 4.46
C TYR A 130 12.74 17.86 4.56
N ASP A 131 13.57 18.80 4.13
CA ASP A 131 15.01 18.82 4.39
C ASP A 131 15.41 20.32 4.55
N PRO A 132 16.24 20.69 5.52
CA PRO A 132 16.69 22.06 5.67
C PRO A 132 17.46 22.57 4.43
N ASN A 133 17.99 21.67 3.63
CA ASN A 133 18.51 22.00 2.30
C ASN A 133 17.43 21.73 1.26
N LYS A 134 16.89 22.80 0.67
CA LYS A 134 15.82 22.77 -0.32
C LYS A 134 16.13 21.92 -1.55
N ASP A 135 17.38 21.95 -2.03
CA ASP A 135 17.79 21.15 -3.19
C ASP A 135 17.76 19.66 -2.88
N ASN A 136 18.15 19.28 -1.64
CA ASN A 136 18.04 17.89 -1.20
C ASN A 136 16.59 17.42 -1.13
N ALA A 137 15.70 18.25 -0.58
CA ALA A 137 14.25 17.93 -0.53
C ALA A 137 13.69 17.77 -1.94
N LYS A 138 14.03 18.68 -2.86
CA LYS A 138 13.60 18.63 -4.26
C LYS A 138 14.09 17.38 -4.98
N VAL A 139 15.39 17.09 -4.94
CA VAL A 139 15.98 15.90 -5.57
C VAL A 139 15.37 14.61 -5.03
N PHE A 140 15.12 14.57 -3.72
CA PHE A 140 14.45 13.43 -3.09
C PHE A 140 13.00 13.29 -3.58
N GLY A 141 12.25 14.39 -3.61
CA GLY A 141 10.86 14.43 -4.09
C GLY A 141 10.75 13.94 -5.54
N GLU A 142 11.58 14.46 -6.43
CA GLU A 142 11.62 14.05 -7.84
C GLU A 142 11.94 12.56 -7.99
N LYS A 143 12.90 12.04 -7.21
CA LYS A 143 13.28 10.63 -7.25
C LYS A 143 12.16 9.67 -6.87
N PHE A 144 11.32 10.03 -5.91
CA PHE A 144 10.29 9.17 -5.33
C PHE A 144 8.86 9.55 -5.73
N ASP A 145 8.72 10.52 -6.65
CA ASP A 145 7.44 11.07 -7.11
C ASP A 145 6.61 11.73 -6.00
N ILE A 146 7.30 12.37 -5.03
CA ILE A 146 6.68 13.19 -3.98
C ILE A 146 6.62 14.62 -4.51
N LYS A 147 5.40 15.14 -4.72
CA LYS A 147 5.18 16.43 -5.39
C LYS A 147 5.45 17.64 -4.50
N VAL A 148 5.38 17.46 -3.18
CA VAL A 148 5.45 18.55 -2.22
C VAL A 148 6.73 18.42 -1.38
N PHE A 149 7.56 19.46 -1.38
CA PHE A 149 8.82 19.48 -0.65
C PHE A 149 9.06 20.84 0.01
N PHE A 150 9.64 20.82 1.20
CA PHE A 150 9.80 21.97 2.07
C PHE A 150 11.23 22.12 2.58
N ASP A 151 11.63 23.36 2.79
CA ASP A 151 12.81 23.78 3.57
C ASP A 151 12.43 24.51 4.88
N ASN A 152 11.13 24.75 5.08
CA ASN A 152 10.54 25.25 6.33
C ASN A 152 9.75 24.13 7.02
N TYR A 153 10.11 23.82 8.26
CA TYR A 153 9.51 22.71 9.00
C TYR A 153 8.06 22.97 9.42
N GLU A 154 7.73 24.21 9.80
CA GLU A 154 6.37 24.57 10.22
C GLU A 154 5.37 24.52 9.06
N ASP A 155 5.79 24.90 7.87
CA ASP A 155 4.94 24.81 6.68
C ASP A 155 4.77 23.34 6.26
N PHE A 156 5.83 22.53 6.37
CA PHE A 156 5.74 21.09 6.15
C PHE A 156 4.73 20.42 7.09
N LEU A 157 4.74 20.75 8.40
CA LEU A 157 3.83 20.17 9.38
C LEU A 157 2.34 20.43 9.09
N LYS A 158 2.00 21.52 8.39
CA LYS A 158 0.62 21.82 8.00
C LYS A 158 0.05 20.85 6.97
N GLU A 159 0.91 20.24 6.16
CA GLU A 159 0.54 19.40 5.01
C GLU A 159 0.46 17.91 5.33
N VAL A 160 0.80 17.50 6.56
CA VAL A 160 0.91 16.08 6.93
C VAL A 160 0.11 15.77 8.20
N ASP A 161 -0.26 14.51 8.36
CA ASP A 161 -0.95 14.01 9.56
C ASP A 161 0.04 13.28 10.48
N ALA A 162 1.07 12.70 9.90
CA ALA A 162 2.15 12.01 10.59
C ALA A 162 3.51 12.38 9.99
N VAL A 163 4.57 12.22 10.76
CA VAL A 163 5.94 12.42 10.29
C VAL A 163 6.79 11.18 10.56
N TYR A 164 7.63 10.84 9.59
CA TYR A 164 8.72 9.88 9.77
C TYR A 164 10.05 10.65 9.89
N VAL A 165 10.64 10.64 11.07
CA VAL A 165 11.89 11.37 11.37
C VAL A 165 13.08 10.45 11.06
N ALA A 166 13.75 10.71 9.93
CA ALA A 166 14.92 10.00 9.41
C ALA A 166 16.09 10.97 9.13
N SER A 167 16.15 12.06 9.89
CA SER A 167 17.17 13.09 9.86
C SER A 167 18.45 12.63 10.59
N PRO A 168 19.53 13.41 10.66
CA PRO A 168 20.67 13.08 11.52
C PRO A 168 20.28 12.96 12.99
N HIS A 169 20.90 12.05 13.73
CA HIS A 169 20.56 11.69 15.13
C HIS A 169 20.45 12.89 16.08
N LEU A 170 21.31 13.91 15.90
CA LEU A 170 21.31 15.14 16.72
C LEU A 170 20.02 15.95 16.60
N THR A 171 19.22 15.73 15.57
CA THR A 171 18.00 16.49 15.26
C THR A 171 16.71 15.70 15.52
N HIS A 172 16.80 14.42 15.86
CA HIS A 172 15.64 13.55 16.09
C HIS A 172 14.72 14.12 17.18
N TYR A 173 15.28 14.43 18.33
CA TYR A 173 14.52 14.97 19.45
C TYR A 173 13.79 16.26 19.09
N GLU A 174 14.46 17.21 18.47
CA GLU A 174 13.90 18.52 18.15
C GLU A 174 12.75 18.41 17.14
N TYR A 175 12.93 17.66 16.04
CA TYR A 175 11.87 17.47 15.06
C TYR A 175 10.70 16.69 15.63
N THR A 176 10.95 15.66 16.42
CA THR A 176 9.90 14.87 17.08
C THR A 176 9.09 15.74 18.04
N LYS A 177 9.75 16.49 18.92
CA LYS A 177 9.11 17.39 19.88
C LYS A 177 8.18 18.37 19.17
N ARG A 178 8.68 19.07 18.16
CA ARG A 178 7.89 20.06 17.39
C ARG A 178 6.71 19.42 16.68
N ALA A 179 6.87 18.23 16.10
CA ALA A 179 5.77 17.51 15.46
C ALA A 179 4.68 17.11 16.47
N LEU A 180 5.07 16.60 17.65
CA LEU A 180 4.13 16.25 18.73
C LEU A 180 3.37 17.48 19.23
N TYR A 181 4.04 18.61 19.46
CA TYR A 181 3.37 19.85 19.83
C TYR A 181 2.44 20.41 18.75
N ALA A 182 2.72 20.10 17.48
CA ALA A 182 1.81 20.42 16.38
C ALA A 182 0.65 19.40 16.23
N GLY A 183 0.52 18.45 17.16
CA GLY A 183 -0.54 17.42 17.15
C GLY A 183 -0.34 16.35 16.08
N LYS A 184 0.88 16.13 15.59
CA LYS A 184 1.16 15.12 14.57
C LYS A 184 1.58 13.80 15.19
N HIS A 185 1.22 12.69 14.52
CA HIS A 185 1.79 11.39 14.86
C HIS A 185 3.26 11.32 14.43
N VAL A 186 4.09 10.60 15.19
CA VAL A 186 5.53 10.55 14.93
C VAL A 186 6.04 9.12 14.94
N LEU A 187 6.74 8.75 13.87
CA LEU A 187 7.64 7.61 13.81
C LEU A 187 9.07 8.15 13.72
N CYS A 188 9.91 7.84 14.69
CA CYS A 188 11.28 8.35 14.72
C CYS A 188 12.31 7.23 14.68
N GLU A 189 13.37 7.42 13.89
CA GLU A 189 14.52 6.53 13.85
C GLU A 189 15.30 6.55 15.17
N ILE A 190 16.05 5.49 15.41
CA ILE A 190 16.88 5.34 16.58
C ILE A 190 18.30 5.90 16.36
N PRO A 191 18.93 6.44 17.40
CA PRO A 191 18.40 6.71 18.74
C PRO A 191 17.40 7.86 18.73
N PHE A 192 16.28 7.71 19.43
CA PHE A 192 15.25 8.74 19.52
C PHE A 192 15.75 10.01 20.19
N MET A 193 16.54 9.86 21.26
CA MET A 193 17.16 10.95 22.01
C MET A 193 18.60 10.60 22.40
N LEU A 194 19.41 11.59 22.69
CA LEU A 194 20.83 11.43 22.97
C LEU A 194 21.20 11.58 24.47
N SER A 195 20.26 12.03 25.28
CA SER A 195 20.44 12.09 26.72
C SER A 195 19.17 11.76 27.48
N ALA A 196 19.29 11.25 28.70
CA ALA A 196 18.16 10.94 29.57
C ALA A 196 17.37 12.21 30.01
N GLU A 197 17.96 13.37 29.92
CA GLU A 197 17.33 14.66 30.25
C GLU A 197 16.26 15.07 29.27
N GLN A 198 16.31 14.52 28.03
CA GLN A 198 15.30 14.73 27.00
C GLN A 198 14.06 13.84 27.17
N ALA A 199 14.15 12.81 28.02
CA ALA A 199 13.08 11.81 28.18
C ALA A 199 11.80 12.30 28.88
N PRO A 200 11.82 13.26 29.83
CA PRO A 200 10.63 13.69 30.55
C PRO A 200 9.69 14.63 29.79
N GLU A 201 10.06 15.12 28.63
CA GLU A 201 9.24 16.03 27.84
C GLU A 201 8.36 15.28 26.83
#